data_7c357dcf4e7247f9d79fb534714379c7
#
_entry.id   7c357dcf4e7247f9d79fb534714379c7
#
_cell.length_a   1.000
_cell.length_b   1.000
_cell.length_c   1.000
_cell.angle_alpha   90.00
_cell.angle_beta   90.00
_cell.angle_gamma   90.00
#
_symmetry.space_group_name_H-M   'P 1'
#
loop_
_entity.id
_entity.type
_entity.pdbx_description
1 polymer ?
#
loop_
_entity_poly.entity_id
_entity_poly.type
_entity_poly.pdbx_seq_one_letter_code
_entity_poly.pdbx_strand_id
1 'polypeptide(L)'
;MNKSLRQLFTIVVALFVILGMSTTIITAIRANQLNNDPRNTRALYHEYGAPRGAILASDGSVIAKSDPSNDAFSYQRSYTAGELYAPVTGFFSISQRGWNGIEASRSSLLSGQSDQLVWQRFKSLFTGQENKGATIETSIDPKIQQAAYNGLANNDGAAVAIEVKTGRILAMASTPSYDPNQLASHDTSEANGNYSTLSQDESNPMLNRATSQLYPPGSTFKTVVAAAALETGEY
;
A
#
# COMPACT_ATOMS: atom_id res chain seq x y z
N MET A 1 -3.88 30.52 -56.56
CA MET A 1 -3.00 30.04 -55.51
C MET A 1 -1.79 29.35 -56.13
N ASN A 2 -0.58 29.76 -55.80
CA ASN A 2 0.66 29.31 -56.43
C ASN A 2 0.84 27.80 -56.21
N LYS A 3 1.17 27.00 -57.22
CA LYS A 3 1.33 25.52 -57.15
C LYS A 3 2.29 25.12 -56.06
N SER A 4 3.36 25.86 -55.87
CA SER A 4 4.35 25.68 -54.79
C SER A 4 3.75 25.85 -53.40
N LEU A 5 2.87 26.87 -53.23
CA LEU A 5 2.22 27.11 -51.92
C LEU A 5 1.27 25.98 -51.55
N ARG A 6 0.56 25.42 -52.50
CA ARG A 6 -0.33 24.25 -52.28
C ARG A 6 0.46 22.98 -51.96
N GLN A 7 1.62 22.77 -52.61
CA GLN A 7 2.49 21.66 -52.30
C GLN A 7 3.09 21.79 -50.86
N LEU A 8 3.54 22.98 -50.50
CA LEU A 8 4.05 23.23 -49.15
C LEU A 8 2.97 22.98 -48.09
N PHE A 9 1.75 23.49 -48.29
CA PHE A 9 0.62 23.26 -47.43
C PHE A 9 0.31 21.77 -47.26
N THR A 10 0.29 21.01 -48.37
CA THR A 10 0.03 19.57 -48.32
C THR A 10 1.10 18.81 -47.54
N ILE A 11 2.38 19.18 -47.69
CA ILE A 11 3.48 18.57 -46.91
C ILE A 11 3.33 18.88 -45.42
N VAL A 12 3.02 20.13 -45.08
CA VAL A 12 2.83 20.52 -43.67
C VAL A 12 1.67 19.76 -43.04
N VAL A 13 0.53 19.67 -43.74
CA VAL A 13 -0.64 18.91 -43.24
C VAL A 13 -0.29 17.43 -43.09
N ALA A 14 0.43 16.82 -44.05
CA ALA A 14 0.87 15.43 -43.92
C ALA A 14 1.78 15.21 -42.69
N LEU A 15 2.70 16.11 -42.41
CA LEU A 15 3.55 16.04 -41.25
C LEU A 15 2.74 16.14 -39.93
N PHE A 16 1.74 17.03 -39.87
CA PHE A 16 0.85 17.10 -38.70
C PHE A 16 0.01 15.84 -38.50
N VAL A 17 -0.48 15.23 -39.59
CA VAL A 17 -1.22 13.95 -39.53
C VAL A 17 -0.32 12.84 -39.02
N ILE A 18 0.93 12.73 -39.50
CA ILE A 18 1.91 11.74 -39.02
C ILE A 18 2.23 11.96 -37.56
N LEU A 19 2.45 13.21 -37.12
CA LEU A 19 2.70 13.54 -35.74
C LEU A 19 1.51 13.20 -34.85
N GLY A 20 0.29 13.54 -35.29
CA GLY A 20 -0.95 13.19 -34.56
C GLY A 20 -1.14 11.70 -34.41
N MET A 21 -0.92 10.91 -35.51
CA MET A 21 -0.97 9.44 -35.43
C MET A 21 0.09 8.88 -34.47
N SER A 22 1.33 9.35 -34.56
CA SER A 22 2.41 8.92 -33.67
C SER A 22 2.07 9.20 -32.20
N THR A 23 1.59 10.40 -31.91
CA THR A 23 1.19 10.79 -30.56
C THR A 23 0.05 9.90 -30.04
N THR A 24 -0.97 9.65 -30.87
CA THR A 24 -2.10 8.78 -30.50
C THR A 24 -1.64 7.35 -30.23
N ILE A 25 -0.76 6.79 -31.04
CA ILE A 25 -0.21 5.44 -30.82
C ILE A 25 0.54 5.37 -29.49
N ILE A 26 1.37 6.37 -29.19
CA ILE A 26 2.15 6.39 -27.95
C ILE A 26 1.25 6.58 -26.72
N THR A 27 0.31 7.52 -26.78
CA THR A 27 -0.48 7.91 -25.60
C THR A 27 -1.70 7.04 -25.34
N ALA A 28 -2.32 6.45 -26.37
CA ALA A 28 -3.51 5.64 -26.23
C ALA A 28 -3.22 4.12 -26.33
N ILE A 29 -2.37 3.70 -27.28
CA ILE A 29 -2.17 2.27 -27.57
C ILE A 29 -1.01 1.71 -26.72
N ARG A 30 0.11 2.45 -26.64
CA ARG A 30 1.31 1.99 -25.95
C ARG A 30 1.46 2.52 -24.51
N ALA A 31 0.55 3.35 -24.02
CA ALA A 31 0.65 3.97 -22.72
C ALA A 31 0.85 2.92 -21.59
N ASN A 32 0.03 1.88 -21.56
CA ASN A 32 0.14 0.83 -20.55
C ASN A 32 1.45 0.03 -20.67
N GLN A 33 1.91 -0.26 -21.89
CA GLN A 33 3.17 -0.96 -22.09
C GLN A 33 4.36 -0.11 -21.67
N LEU A 34 4.36 1.18 -22.00
CA LEU A 34 5.43 2.12 -21.63
C LEU A 34 5.45 2.43 -20.15
N ASN A 35 4.29 2.53 -19.50
CA ASN A 35 4.19 2.76 -18.06
C ASN A 35 4.68 1.55 -17.25
N ASN A 36 4.46 0.33 -17.75
CA ASN A 36 4.89 -0.90 -17.11
C ASN A 36 6.31 -1.35 -17.54
N ASP A 37 7.01 -0.58 -18.39
CA ASP A 37 8.40 -0.89 -18.77
C ASP A 37 9.31 -0.74 -17.55
N PRO A 38 10.09 -1.77 -17.18
CA PRO A 38 11.03 -1.70 -16.04
C PRO A 38 12.05 -0.56 -16.12
N ARG A 39 12.29 -0.03 -17.33
CA ARG A 39 13.20 1.10 -17.57
C ARG A 39 12.53 2.45 -17.37
N ASN A 40 11.21 2.50 -17.20
CA ASN A 40 10.46 3.73 -17.02
C ASN A 40 10.55 4.20 -15.56
N THR A 41 11.63 4.89 -15.24
CA THR A 41 11.82 5.50 -13.91
C THR A 41 10.88 6.68 -13.65
N ARG A 42 10.29 7.31 -14.68
CA ARG A 42 9.34 8.42 -14.49
C ARG A 42 8.06 7.98 -13.79
N ALA A 43 7.54 6.81 -14.12
CA ALA A 43 6.38 6.23 -13.44
C ALA A 43 6.69 6.03 -11.94
N LEU A 44 7.88 5.54 -11.63
CA LEU A 44 8.38 5.40 -10.26
C LEU A 44 8.41 6.73 -9.52
N TYR A 45 9.06 7.76 -10.07
CA TYR A 45 9.13 9.07 -9.42
C TYR A 45 7.75 9.72 -9.26
N HIS A 46 6.82 9.49 -10.17
CA HIS A 46 5.45 10.00 -10.05
C HIS A 46 4.64 9.23 -8.99
N GLU A 47 4.82 7.92 -8.91
CA GLU A 47 4.09 7.06 -7.98
C GLU A 47 4.63 7.19 -6.55
N TYR A 48 5.95 7.26 -6.41
CA TYR A 48 6.65 7.25 -5.13
C TYR A 48 7.09 8.65 -4.66
N GLY A 49 7.13 9.64 -5.55
CA GLY A 49 7.51 11.02 -5.25
C GLY A 49 6.39 11.90 -4.68
N ALA A 50 5.18 11.38 -4.51
CA ALA A 50 4.08 12.07 -3.85
C ALA A 50 3.93 11.60 -2.40
N PRO A 51 3.56 12.50 -1.45
CA PRO A 51 3.37 12.10 -0.07
C PRO A 51 2.16 11.17 0.06
N ARG A 52 2.39 9.91 0.44
CA ARG A 52 1.32 8.98 0.77
C ARG A 52 0.58 9.44 2.02
N GLY A 53 -0.73 9.24 2.04
CA GLY A 53 -1.57 9.55 3.19
C GLY A 53 -1.10 8.84 4.47
N ALA A 54 -1.33 9.44 5.61
CA ALA A 54 -1.00 8.84 6.90
C ALA A 54 -1.94 7.66 7.20
N ILE A 55 -1.44 6.68 7.94
CA ILE A 55 -2.24 5.62 8.58
C ILE A 55 -2.26 5.93 10.07
N LEU A 56 -3.46 6.08 10.63
CA LEU A 56 -3.68 6.43 12.01
C LEU A 56 -4.33 5.27 12.78
N ALA A 57 -4.02 5.18 14.06
CA ALA A 57 -4.76 4.35 15.00
C ALA A 57 -6.11 5.02 15.37
N SER A 58 -6.94 4.33 16.15
CA SER A 58 -8.28 4.81 16.53
C SER A 58 -8.25 6.03 17.47
N ASP A 59 -7.13 6.30 18.11
CA ASP A 59 -6.92 7.49 18.95
C ASP A 59 -6.27 8.67 18.20
N GLY A 60 -6.07 8.53 16.87
CA GLY A 60 -5.43 9.51 16.03
C GLY A 60 -3.90 9.46 16.05
N SER A 61 -3.27 8.57 16.81
CA SER A 61 -1.82 8.42 16.80
C SER A 61 -1.34 7.90 15.44
N VAL A 62 -0.18 8.38 14.99
CA VAL A 62 0.37 8.06 13.68
C VAL A 62 1.06 6.70 13.72
N ILE A 63 0.57 5.76 12.90
CA ILE A 63 1.19 4.45 12.68
C ILE A 63 2.17 4.51 11.51
N ALA A 64 1.78 5.17 10.41
CA ALA A 64 2.64 5.37 9.26
C ALA A 64 2.41 6.75 8.63
N LYS A 65 3.48 7.37 8.13
CA LYS A 65 3.44 8.68 7.46
C LYS A 65 4.51 8.77 6.37
N SER A 66 4.45 9.82 5.58
CA SER A 66 5.51 10.18 4.63
C SER A 66 6.21 11.43 5.13
N ASP A 67 7.51 11.33 5.36
CA ASP A 67 8.36 12.43 5.78
C ASP A 67 9.10 13.01 4.55
N PRO A 68 9.30 14.34 4.46
CA PRO A 68 10.11 14.91 3.39
C PRO A 68 11.53 14.34 3.38
N SER A 69 12.04 14.00 2.19
CA SER A 69 13.42 13.58 1.97
C SER A 69 14.10 14.44 0.91
N ASN A 70 15.43 14.55 0.97
CA ASN A 70 16.23 15.34 0.02
C ASN A 70 16.78 14.49 -1.12
N ASP A 71 16.06 13.46 -1.54
CA ASP A 71 16.43 12.57 -2.63
C ASP A 71 15.47 12.70 -3.82
N ALA A 72 15.68 11.85 -4.84
CA ALA A 72 14.88 11.87 -6.06
C ALA A 72 13.38 11.57 -5.85
N PHE A 73 13.00 10.99 -4.71
CA PHE A 73 11.63 10.61 -4.38
C PHE A 73 10.90 11.64 -3.54
N SER A 74 11.63 12.65 -2.99
CA SER A 74 11.08 13.75 -2.20
C SER A 74 10.42 13.36 -0.87
N TYR A 75 9.92 12.15 -0.72
CA TYR A 75 9.23 11.68 0.48
C TYR A 75 9.62 10.25 0.83
N GLN A 76 10.00 10.03 2.08
CA GLN A 76 10.31 8.72 2.67
C GLN A 76 9.12 8.22 3.48
N ARG A 77 8.67 6.99 3.22
CA ARG A 77 7.68 6.32 4.05
C ARG A 77 8.29 5.88 5.37
N SER A 78 7.66 6.22 6.50
CA SER A 78 8.11 5.86 7.84
C SER A 78 6.99 5.23 8.66
N TYR A 79 7.37 4.28 9.52
CA TYR A 79 6.47 3.49 10.36
C TYR A 79 6.87 3.65 11.81
N THR A 80 5.91 4.06 12.65
CA THR A 80 6.09 4.16 14.10
C THR A 80 5.93 2.76 14.72
N ALA A 81 6.84 2.34 15.58
CA ALA A 81 6.83 1.03 16.22
C ALA A 81 6.58 -0.11 15.20
N GLY A 82 7.43 -0.18 14.16
CA GLY A 82 7.22 -0.99 12.96
C GLY A 82 6.80 -2.41 13.22
N GLU A 83 7.52 -3.16 14.07
CA GLU A 83 7.19 -4.55 14.41
C GLU A 83 5.79 -4.73 15.00
N LEU A 84 5.37 -3.76 15.83
CA LEU A 84 4.06 -3.78 16.49
C LEU A 84 2.91 -3.72 15.48
N TYR A 85 3.07 -2.89 14.43
CA TYR A 85 2.00 -2.60 13.49
C TYR A 85 2.20 -3.23 12.11
N ALA A 86 3.33 -3.91 11.84
CA ALA A 86 3.59 -4.55 10.56
C ALA A 86 2.45 -5.49 10.09
N PRO A 87 1.80 -6.30 10.97
CA PRO A 87 0.68 -7.13 10.56
C PRO A 87 -0.53 -6.33 10.04
N VAL A 88 -0.67 -5.07 10.48
CA VAL A 88 -1.77 -4.17 10.08
C VAL A 88 -1.37 -3.35 8.86
N THR A 89 -0.26 -2.62 8.95
CA THR A 89 0.17 -1.69 7.91
C THR A 89 0.69 -2.41 6.69
N GLY A 90 1.39 -3.52 6.89
CA GLY A 90 2.29 -4.06 5.89
C GLY A 90 3.50 -3.16 5.68
N PHE A 91 4.05 -3.19 4.48
CA PHE A 91 5.15 -2.32 4.06
C PHE A 91 4.86 -1.70 2.68
N PHE A 92 5.57 -0.63 2.39
CA PHE A 92 5.62 0.03 1.09
C PHE A 92 7.07 0.19 0.69
N SER A 93 7.48 -0.43 -0.41
CA SER A 93 8.86 -0.46 -0.85
C SER A 93 9.00 -0.07 -2.33
N ILE A 94 9.88 0.89 -2.58
CA ILE A 94 10.23 1.34 -3.92
C ILE A 94 11.07 0.27 -4.63
N SER A 95 12.05 -0.30 -3.93
CA SER A 95 12.99 -1.26 -4.49
C SER A 95 12.32 -2.58 -4.83
N GLN A 96 11.43 -3.07 -3.96
CA GLN A 96 10.66 -4.28 -4.21
C GLN A 96 9.46 -4.05 -5.13
N ARG A 97 9.15 -2.79 -5.47
CA ARG A 97 7.94 -2.39 -6.21
C ARG A 97 6.71 -3.11 -5.68
N GLY A 98 6.66 -3.24 -4.34
CA GLY A 98 5.69 -4.07 -3.66
C GLY A 98 5.18 -3.43 -2.38
N TRP A 99 4.03 -3.91 -1.99
CA TRP A 99 3.34 -3.53 -0.77
C TRP A 99 2.42 -4.66 -0.31
N ASN A 100 2.13 -4.70 0.97
CA ASN A 100 1.14 -5.61 1.55
C ASN A 100 0.31 -4.89 2.64
N GLY A 101 -0.59 -5.60 3.33
CA GLY A 101 -1.42 -5.03 4.38
C GLY A 101 -2.29 -3.85 3.91
N ILE A 102 -2.44 -2.83 4.74
CA ILE A 102 -3.18 -1.59 4.42
C ILE A 102 -2.47 -0.82 3.29
N GLU A 103 -1.15 -0.82 3.25
CA GLU A 103 -0.39 -0.19 2.18
C GLU A 103 -0.78 -0.74 0.80
N ALA A 104 -1.09 -2.04 0.69
CA ALA A 104 -1.58 -2.67 -0.52
C ALA A 104 -3.08 -2.43 -0.72
N SER A 105 -3.90 -2.84 0.25
CA SER A 105 -5.35 -2.88 0.12
C SER A 105 -5.98 -1.49 -0.06
N ARG A 106 -5.30 -0.44 0.38
CA ARG A 106 -5.73 0.96 0.28
C ARG A 106 -4.75 1.83 -0.51
N SER A 107 -3.92 1.22 -1.36
CA SER A 107 -2.87 1.92 -2.11
C SER A 107 -3.41 3.08 -2.93
N SER A 108 -4.53 2.92 -3.62
CA SER A 108 -5.15 3.98 -4.43
C SER A 108 -5.59 5.20 -3.62
N LEU A 109 -6.06 4.99 -2.38
CA LEU A 109 -6.41 6.09 -1.46
C LEU A 109 -5.14 6.75 -0.92
N LEU A 110 -4.20 5.93 -0.42
CA LEU A 110 -2.94 6.40 0.15
C LEU A 110 -2.08 7.15 -0.86
N SER A 111 -2.11 6.79 -2.14
CA SER A 111 -1.37 7.47 -3.21
C SER A 111 -2.12 8.68 -3.81
N GLY A 112 -3.37 8.92 -3.42
CA GLY A 112 -4.20 9.96 -4.03
C GLY A 112 -4.72 9.62 -5.43
N GLN A 113 -4.63 8.36 -5.86
CA GLN A 113 -5.05 7.91 -7.20
C GLN A 113 -6.49 7.38 -7.24
N SER A 114 -7.19 7.37 -6.11
CA SER A 114 -8.58 6.91 -6.03
C SER A 114 -9.52 7.79 -6.85
N ASP A 115 -10.52 7.16 -7.49
CA ASP A 115 -11.60 7.86 -8.20
C ASP A 115 -12.38 8.80 -7.29
N GLN A 116 -12.45 8.51 -5.98
CA GLN A 116 -13.07 9.38 -4.99
C GLN A 116 -12.33 10.72 -4.82
N LEU A 117 -11.07 10.79 -5.20
CA LEU A 117 -10.22 11.98 -5.12
C LEU A 117 -10.09 12.72 -6.47
N VAL A 118 -10.81 12.29 -7.53
CA VAL A 118 -10.76 12.90 -8.86
C VAL A 118 -11.06 14.41 -8.80
N TRP A 119 -12.05 14.82 -8.00
CA TRP A 119 -12.38 16.23 -7.87
C TRP A 119 -11.28 17.06 -7.18
N GLN A 120 -10.61 16.48 -6.19
CA GLN A 120 -9.46 17.13 -5.55
C GLN A 120 -8.27 17.22 -6.51
N ARG A 121 -8.02 16.18 -7.30
CA ARG A 121 -6.99 16.18 -8.36
C ARG A 121 -7.28 17.23 -9.43
N PHE A 122 -8.54 17.37 -9.84
CA PHE A 122 -8.94 18.40 -10.78
C PHE A 122 -8.71 19.81 -10.21
N LYS A 123 -9.05 20.02 -8.93
CA LYS A 123 -8.80 21.27 -8.24
C LYS A 123 -7.30 21.57 -8.08
N SER A 124 -6.47 20.56 -7.82
CA SER A 124 -5.02 20.73 -7.66
C SER A 124 -4.32 21.20 -8.95
N LEU A 125 -4.84 20.81 -10.13
CA LEU A 125 -4.33 21.28 -11.41
C LEU A 125 -4.45 22.82 -11.59
N PHE A 126 -5.46 23.42 -10.96
CA PHE A 126 -5.67 24.87 -11.00
C PHE A 126 -5.04 25.62 -9.83
N THR A 127 -4.87 24.95 -8.69
CA THR A 127 -4.34 25.59 -7.47
C THR A 127 -2.84 25.38 -7.28
N GLY A 128 -2.21 24.48 -8.06
CA GLY A 128 -0.81 24.13 -7.90
C GLY A 128 -0.50 23.37 -6.60
N GLN A 129 -1.54 22.93 -5.87
CA GLN A 129 -1.35 22.13 -4.66
C GLN A 129 -0.89 20.72 -5.02
N GLU A 130 0.08 20.21 -4.28
CA GLU A 130 0.52 18.82 -4.43
C GLU A 130 -0.62 17.84 -4.15
N ASN A 131 -0.74 16.82 -4.99
CA ASN A 131 -1.66 15.71 -4.77
C ASN A 131 -1.18 14.93 -3.54
N LYS A 132 -1.86 15.10 -2.41
CA LYS A 132 -1.61 14.32 -1.20
C LYS A 132 -2.53 13.11 -1.17
N GLY A 133 -2.00 11.97 -0.75
CA GLY A 133 -2.81 10.80 -0.45
C GLY A 133 -3.79 11.04 0.69
N ALA A 134 -4.90 10.32 0.69
CA ALA A 134 -5.89 10.38 1.76
C ALA A 134 -5.36 9.71 3.04
N THR A 135 -5.58 10.34 4.17
CA THR A 135 -5.32 9.73 5.48
C THR A 135 -6.33 8.62 5.75
N ILE A 136 -5.86 7.49 6.26
CA ILE A 136 -6.68 6.34 6.65
C ILE A 136 -6.65 6.21 8.17
N GLU A 137 -7.82 6.27 8.80
CA GLU A 137 -8.00 5.95 10.20
C GLU A 137 -8.39 4.47 10.33
N THR A 138 -7.67 3.75 11.18
CA THR A 138 -7.94 2.34 11.49
C THR A 138 -8.74 2.23 12.78
N SER A 139 -9.32 1.07 13.01
CA SER A 139 -9.98 0.74 14.28
C SER A 139 -9.02 0.19 15.34
N ILE A 140 -7.73 0.12 15.05
CA ILE A 140 -6.72 -0.42 15.97
C ILE A 140 -6.58 0.48 17.20
N ASP A 141 -6.80 -0.07 18.36
CA ASP A 141 -6.52 0.59 19.63
C ASP A 141 -5.06 0.33 20.04
N PRO A 142 -4.23 1.37 20.20
CA PRO A 142 -2.81 1.19 20.50
C PRO A 142 -2.56 0.41 21.80
N LYS A 143 -3.40 0.56 22.81
CA LYS A 143 -3.24 -0.14 24.09
C LYS A 143 -3.56 -1.62 23.95
N ILE A 144 -4.64 -1.96 23.23
CA ILE A 144 -5.03 -3.34 22.98
C ILE A 144 -4.00 -4.01 22.05
N GLN A 145 -3.53 -3.30 21.02
CA GLN A 145 -2.49 -3.77 20.10
C GLN A 145 -1.20 -4.10 20.86
N GLN A 146 -0.75 -3.19 21.72
CA GLN A 146 0.46 -3.41 22.55
C GLN A 146 0.29 -4.60 23.50
N ALA A 147 -0.88 -4.72 24.12
CA ALA A 147 -1.16 -5.83 25.03
C ALA A 147 -1.19 -7.17 24.27
N ALA A 148 -1.80 -7.21 23.08
CA ALA A 148 -1.83 -8.38 22.21
C ALA A 148 -0.42 -8.81 21.76
N TYR A 149 0.40 -7.85 21.34
CA TYR A 149 1.79 -8.10 20.93
C TYR A 149 2.64 -8.62 22.10
N ASN A 150 2.55 -7.96 23.27
CA ASN A 150 3.28 -8.37 24.46
C ASN A 150 2.82 -9.75 24.97
N GLY A 151 1.53 -10.06 24.82
CA GLY A 151 0.97 -11.36 25.22
C GLY A 151 1.48 -12.53 24.38
N LEU A 152 1.85 -12.30 23.12
CA LEU A 152 2.50 -13.30 22.29
C LEU A 152 3.95 -13.52 22.70
N ALA A 153 4.61 -12.50 23.25
CA ALA A 153 6.00 -12.51 23.68
C ALA A 153 6.93 -13.14 22.60
N ASN A 154 7.67 -14.20 22.97
CA ASN A 154 8.60 -14.89 22.07
C ASN A 154 7.98 -16.13 21.41
N ASN A 155 6.65 -16.26 21.42
CA ASN A 155 5.97 -17.40 20.79
C ASN A 155 5.62 -17.08 19.34
N ASP A 156 5.68 -18.09 18.49
CA ASP A 156 5.16 -18.00 17.13
C ASP A 156 3.64 -18.11 17.17
N GLY A 157 2.97 -17.02 16.73
CA GLY A 157 1.53 -17.01 16.80
C GLY A 157 0.88 -15.71 16.37
N ALA A 158 -0.42 -15.64 16.61
CA ALA A 158 -1.21 -14.45 16.34
C ALA A 158 -2.24 -14.18 17.46
N ALA A 159 -2.54 -12.90 17.69
CA ALA A 159 -3.61 -12.46 18.56
C ALA A 159 -4.47 -11.42 17.82
N VAL A 160 -5.79 -11.64 17.81
CA VAL A 160 -6.75 -10.72 17.19
C VAL A 160 -7.84 -10.39 18.19
N ALA A 161 -8.10 -9.10 18.38
CA ALA A 161 -9.21 -8.61 19.20
C ALA A 161 -10.26 -7.98 18.27
N ILE A 162 -11.50 -8.46 18.35
CA ILE A 162 -12.63 -7.99 17.54
C ILE A 162 -13.75 -7.53 18.45
N GLU A 163 -14.27 -6.32 18.20
CA GLU A 163 -15.44 -5.81 18.87
C GLU A 163 -16.69 -6.55 18.38
N VAL A 164 -17.34 -7.32 19.25
CA VAL A 164 -18.43 -8.23 18.88
C VAL A 164 -19.62 -7.51 18.23
N LYS A 165 -19.92 -6.27 18.69
CA LYS A 165 -21.11 -5.53 18.21
C LYS A 165 -20.92 -4.97 16.79
N THR A 166 -19.72 -4.57 16.42
CA THR A 166 -19.47 -3.81 15.19
C THR A 166 -18.61 -4.59 14.19
N GLY A 167 -17.91 -5.64 14.64
CA GLY A 167 -16.91 -6.36 13.84
C GLY A 167 -15.59 -5.60 13.67
N ARG A 168 -15.39 -4.45 14.36
CA ARG A 168 -14.15 -3.68 14.28
C ARG A 168 -12.99 -4.47 14.85
N ILE A 169 -11.87 -4.50 14.13
CA ILE A 169 -10.62 -5.11 14.59
C ILE A 169 -9.91 -4.09 15.48
N LEU A 170 -9.81 -4.37 16.77
CA LEU A 170 -9.17 -3.50 17.76
C LEU A 170 -7.68 -3.79 17.90
N ALA A 171 -7.26 -5.03 17.65
CA ALA A 171 -5.86 -5.44 17.59
C ALA A 171 -5.67 -6.57 16.60
N MET A 172 -4.50 -6.59 15.95
CA MET A 172 -4.03 -7.66 15.08
C MET A 172 -2.51 -7.76 15.24
N ALA A 173 -2.05 -8.69 16.04
CA ALA A 173 -0.65 -8.96 16.30
C ALA A 173 -0.24 -10.31 15.68
N SER A 174 0.98 -10.38 15.19
CA SER A 174 1.61 -11.59 14.67
C SER A 174 3.08 -11.59 15.07
N THR A 175 3.57 -12.70 15.57
CA THR A 175 4.97 -12.90 15.98
C THR A 175 5.53 -14.21 15.42
N PRO A 176 6.80 -14.24 15.02
CA PRO A 176 7.72 -13.11 14.87
C PRO A 176 7.22 -12.05 13.90
N SER A 177 7.72 -10.82 14.03
CA SER A 177 7.37 -9.69 13.19
C SER A 177 8.64 -9.05 12.63
N TYR A 178 8.49 -8.01 11.83
CA TYR A 178 9.58 -7.28 11.20
C TYR A 178 9.33 -5.77 11.25
N ASP A 179 10.40 -4.98 11.12
CA ASP A 179 10.27 -3.54 10.98
C ASP A 179 10.12 -3.16 9.49
N PRO A 180 8.95 -2.64 9.05
CA PRO A 180 8.72 -2.21 7.67
C PRO A 180 9.67 -1.09 7.20
N ASN A 181 10.26 -0.32 8.12
CA ASN A 181 11.23 0.72 7.76
C ASN A 181 12.45 0.16 7.03
N GLN A 182 12.86 -1.08 7.33
CA GLN A 182 13.97 -1.76 6.66
C GLN A 182 13.70 -2.00 5.16
N LEU A 183 12.43 -2.08 4.77
CA LEU A 183 12.00 -2.31 3.38
C LEU A 183 11.61 -1.02 2.66
N ALA A 184 11.32 0.03 3.41
CA ALA A 184 10.93 1.34 2.89
C ALA A 184 12.12 2.23 2.51
N SER A 185 13.35 1.80 2.79
CA SER A 185 14.58 2.55 2.46
C SER A 185 14.65 2.85 0.96
N HIS A 186 15.09 4.07 0.61
CA HIS A 186 15.38 4.48 -0.76
C HIS A 186 16.73 3.94 -1.26
N ASP A 187 17.59 3.45 -0.37
CA ASP A 187 18.74 2.65 -0.76
C ASP A 187 18.25 1.25 -1.21
N THR A 188 18.26 1.06 -2.53
CA THR A 188 17.77 -0.18 -3.14
C THR A 188 18.63 -1.39 -2.79
N SER A 189 19.93 -1.20 -2.51
CA SER A 189 20.83 -2.29 -2.10
C SER A 189 20.49 -2.75 -0.68
N GLU A 190 20.32 -1.79 0.23
CA GLU A 190 19.94 -2.05 1.61
C GLU A 190 18.55 -2.73 1.69
N ALA A 191 17.53 -2.13 1.06
CA ALA A 191 16.17 -2.66 1.09
C ALA A 191 16.08 -4.07 0.46
N ASN A 192 16.82 -4.34 -0.62
CA ASN A 192 16.87 -5.68 -1.24
C ASN A 192 17.58 -6.69 -0.35
N GLY A 193 18.68 -6.30 0.30
CA GLY A 193 19.39 -7.12 1.27
C GLY A 193 18.49 -7.50 2.45
N ASN A 194 17.81 -6.52 3.03
CA ASN A 194 16.87 -6.71 4.13
C ASN A 194 15.69 -7.62 3.72
N TYR A 195 15.13 -7.39 2.53
CA TYR A 195 14.05 -8.26 2.01
C TYR A 195 14.52 -9.71 1.84
N SER A 196 15.72 -9.91 1.29
CA SER A 196 16.31 -11.26 1.14
C SER A 196 16.50 -11.93 2.49
N THR A 197 17.02 -11.22 3.48
CA THR A 197 17.19 -11.74 4.84
C THR A 197 15.86 -12.13 5.47
N LEU A 198 14.87 -11.24 5.44
CA LEU A 198 13.55 -11.49 6.02
C LEU A 198 12.77 -12.61 5.32
N SER A 199 12.93 -12.74 3.99
CA SER A 199 12.24 -13.77 3.20
C SER A 199 12.85 -15.16 3.33
N GLN A 200 14.14 -15.25 3.70
CA GLN A 200 14.87 -16.50 3.92
C GLN A 200 14.91 -16.93 5.39
N ASP A 201 14.42 -16.09 6.28
CA ASP A 201 14.37 -16.38 7.72
C ASP A 201 13.36 -17.51 7.97
N GLU A 202 13.83 -18.60 8.59
CA GLU A 202 13.04 -19.78 8.92
C GLU A 202 11.85 -19.46 9.84
N SER A 203 11.95 -18.41 10.65
CA SER A 203 10.88 -17.94 11.52
C SER A 203 9.74 -17.25 10.75
N ASN A 204 9.93 -16.94 9.46
CA ASN A 204 8.95 -16.29 8.58
C ASN A 204 8.33 -15.02 9.19
N PRO A 205 9.12 -13.98 9.54
CA PRO A 205 8.63 -12.79 10.21
C PRO A 205 7.67 -11.96 9.34
N MET A 206 7.77 -12.10 8.01
CA MET A 206 6.87 -11.41 7.06
C MET A 206 5.50 -12.07 6.93
N LEU A 207 5.32 -13.28 7.47
CA LEU A 207 4.03 -13.98 7.45
C LEU A 207 3.08 -13.35 8.46
N ASN A 208 1.97 -12.79 7.98
CA ASN A 208 0.89 -12.37 8.87
C ASN A 208 0.08 -13.59 9.32
N ARG A 209 0.45 -14.16 10.47
CA ARG A 209 -0.18 -15.37 11.01
C ARG A 209 -1.64 -15.17 11.38
N ALA A 210 -2.06 -13.91 11.65
CA ALA A 210 -3.45 -13.59 11.95
C ALA A 210 -4.39 -13.78 10.76
N THR A 211 -3.88 -13.66 9.54
CA THR A 211 -4.70 -13.71 8.31
C THR A 211 -4.37 -14.87 7.39
N SER A 212 -3.18 -15.43 7.48
CA SER A 212 -2.67 -16.35 6.46
C SER A 212 -2.28 -17.72 6.99
N GLN A 213 -2.21 -17.92 8.32
CA GLN A 213 -1.86 -19.21 8.89
C GLN A 213 -3.09 -19.94 9.44
N LEU A 214 -3.20 -21.22 9.11
CA LEU A 214 -4.25 -22.10 9.62
C LEU A 214 -3.73 -22.87 10.84
N TYR A 215 -4.53 -22.91 11.88
CA TYR A 215 -4.27 -23.65 13.11
C TYR A 215 -5.33 -24.72 13.35
N PRO A 216 -4.99 -25.91 13.88
CA PRO A 216 -5.98 -26.88 14.34
C PRO A 216 -6.84 -26.23 15.44
N PRO A 217 -8.17 -26.22 15.30
CA PRO A 217 -9.04 -25.51 16.24
C PRO A 217 -9.05 -26.13 17.65
N GLY A 218 -8.74 -27.41 17.76
CA GLY A 218 -8.78 -28.11 19.03
C GLY A 218 -10.11 -27.93 19.76
N SER A 219 -10.07 -27.74 21.10
CA SER A 219 -11.27 -27.54 21.92
C SER A 219 -12.07 -26.27 21.60
N THR A 220 -11.51 -25.31 20.87
CA THR A 220 -12.26 -24.10 20.45
C THR A 220 -13.38 -24.48 19.46
N PHE A 221 -13.26 -25.59 18.73
CA PHE A 221 -14.31 -26.10 17.86
C PHE A 221 -15.60 -26.49 18.62
N LYS A 222 -15.51 -26.77 19.93
CA LYS A 222 -16.68 -27.05 20.77
C LYS A 222 -17.68 -25.90 20.82
N THR A 223 -17.24 -24.67 20.62
CA THR A 223 -18.14 -23.49 20.53
C THR A 223 -19.05 -23.57 19.31
N VAL A 224 -18.52 -24.07 18.17
CA VAL A 224 -19.29 -24.29 16.95
C VAL A 224 -20.29 -25.41 17.15
N VAL A 225 -19.85 -26.51 17.79
CA VAL A 225 -20.74 -27.64 18.12
C VAL A 225 -21.84 -27.21 19.07
N ALA A 226 -21.52 -26.41 20.11
CA ALA A 226 -22.53 -25.91 21.03
C ALA A 226 -23.53 -24.98 20.35
N ALA A 227 -23.06 -24.08 19.45
CA ALA A 227 -23.93 -23.22 18.68
C ALA A 227 -24.90 -24.04 17.78
N ALA A 228 -24.37 -25.04 17.08
CA ALA A 228 -25.19 -25.94 16.27
C ALA A 228 -26.22 -26.71 17.11
N ALA A 229 -25.84 -27.20 18.27
CA ALA A 229 -26.75 -27.88 19.19
C ALA A 229 -27.87 -26.97 19.68
N LEU A 230 -27.55 -25.70 20.02
CA LEU A 230 -28.60 -24.72 20.41
C LEU A 230 -29.50 -24.35 19.26
N GLU A 231 -29.03 -24.32 18.03
CA GLU A 231 -29.85 -24.01 16.83
C GLU A 231 -30.86 -25.11 16.52
N THR A 232 -30.54 -26.39 16.83
CA THR A 232 -31.48 -27.50 16.64
C THR A 232 -32.66 -27.46 17.62
N GLY A 233 -32.53 -26.74 18.75
CA GLY A 233 -33.57 -26.65 19.77
C GLY A 233 -33.87 -27.95 20.53
N GLU A 234 -32.99 -28.93 20.44
CA GLU A 234 -33.11 -30.25 21.09
C GLU A 234 -32.55 -30.30 22.52
N TYR A 235 -32.24 -29.12 23.12
CA TYR A 235 -31.68 -28.98 24.48
C TYR A 235 -32.54 -28.05 25.32
#